data_0141b481c05114ed80d38d37beaa38c6
#
_entry.id   0141b481c05114ed80d38d37beaa38c6
#
_cell.length_a   1.000
_cell.length_b   1.000
_cell.length_c   1.000
_cell.angle_alpha   90.00
_cell.angle_beta   90.00
_cell.angle_gamma   90.00
#
_symmetry.space_group_name_H-M   'P 1'
#
loop_
_entity.id
_entity.type
_entity.pdbx_description
1 polymer ?
#
loop_
_entity_poly.entity_id
_entity_poly.type
_entity_poly.pdbx_seq_one_letter_code
_entity_poly.pdbx_strand_id
1 'polypeptide(L)'
;LLQLSGIGNTDHLSKLGIDLVHDLPGVGQNLQDHLEVYVQWACKKPVSLYPMLNPLRAPKIGFDWLFRRKGTGASNHFEAGGFIRSNHEVKYPNLQFHFLPIAIRYDGSAPNEGHGFQLHVGPVSSDVRGKINIKSAKPEEYPSLKFNYLSTEKDRKEWCEAIRCTRNIIETEAMSEFMGKEIAPGK
;
A
#
# COMPACT_ATOMS: atom_id res chain seq x y z
N LEU A 1 -21.13 -9.37 -4.04
CA LEU A 1 -21.83 -10.51 -4.65
C LEU A 1 -22.88 -11.09 -3.70
N LEU A 2 -22.52 -11.59 -2.49
CA LEU A 2 -23.45 -12.24 -1.55
C LEU A 2 -24.69 -11.38 -1.26
N GLN A 3 -24.51 -10.10 -0.92
CA GLN A 3 -25.63 -9.19 -0.65
C GLN A 3 -26.58 -9.06 -1.87
N LEU A 4 -26.06 -8.93 -3.08
CA LEU A 4 -26.88 -8.91 -4.31
C LEU A 4 -27.60 -10.24 -4.59
N SER A 5 -27.15 -11.34 -3.97
CA SER A 5 -27.75 -12.66 -4.08
C SER A 5 -28.72 -12.98 -2.93
N GLY A 6 -29.13 -11.99 -2.16
CA GLY A 6 -30.07 -12.15 -1.06
C GLY A 6 -29.46 -12.75 0.21
N ILE A 7 -28.13 -12.76 0.34
CA ILE A 7 -27.44 -13.30 1.53
C ILE A 7 -26.79 -12.13 2.29
N GLY A 8 -27.29 -11.85 3.49
CA GLY A 8 -26.81 -10.72 4.29
C GLY A 8 -27.77 -10.32 5.38
N ASN A 9 -27.62 -9.09 5.86
CA ASN A 9 -28.53 -8.54 6.88
C ASN A 9 -29.93 -8.28 6.28
N THR A 10 -30.95 -8.90 6.87
CA THR A 10 -32.34 -8.87 6.41
C THR A 10 -32.86 -7.43 6.24
N ASP A 11 -32.67 -6.57 7.23
CA ASP A 11 -33.17 -5.19 7.19
C ASP A 11 -32.52 -4.35 6.08
N HIS A 12 -31.23 -4.60 5.84
CA HIS A 12 -30.49 -3.91 4.79
C HIS A 12 -30.96 -4.33 3.41
N LEU A 13 -31.10 -5.64 3.17
CA LEU A 13 -31.53 -6.20 1.89
C LEU A 13 -32.97 -5.81 1.55
N SER A 14 -33.87 -5.89 2.53
CA SER A 14 -35.29 -5.51 2.38
C SER A 14 -35.46 -4.04 1.97
N LYS A 15 -34.65 -3.11 2.56
CA LYS A 15 -34.64 -1.69 2.18
C LYS A 15 -34.23 -1.43 0.75
N LEU A 16 -33.48 -2.37 0.16
CA LEU A 16 -33.01 -2.29 -1.23
C LEU A 16 -33.88 -3.06 -2.21
N GLY A 17 -34.98 -3.66 -1.72
CA GLY A 17 -35.88 -4.47 -2.53
C GLY A 17 -35.29 -5.80 -3.01
N ILE A 18 -34.34 -6.34 -2.26
CA ILE A 18 -33.70 -7.63 -2.56
C ILE A 18 -34.34 -8.72 -1.72
N ASP A 19 -34.83 -9.76 -2.38
CA ASP A 19 -35.43 -10.91 -1.73
C ASP A 19 -34.40 -11.64 -0.87
N LEU A 20 -34.81 -11.94 0.37
CA LEU A 20 -33.93 -12.63 1.32
C LEU A 20 -33.84 -14.11 0.98
N VAL A 21 -32.62 -14.59 0.72
CA VAL A 21 -32.32 -16.03 0.58
C VAL A 21 -31.83 -16.57 1.91
N HIS A 22 -30.98 -15.86 2.61
CA HIS A 22 -30.46 -16.27 3.90
C HIS A 22 -30.02 -15.07 4.76
N ASP A 23 -30.53 -15.01 5.99
CA ASP A 23 -30.10 -14.00 6.96
C ASP A 23 -28.71 -14.34 7.49
N LEU A 24 -27.73 -13.54 7.09
CA LEU A 24 -26.33 -13.68 7.47
C LEU A 24 -25.74 -12.30 7.77
N PRO A 25 -25.99 -11.73 8.97
CA PRO A 25 -25.69 -10.34 9.29
C PRO A 25 -24.19 -9.99 9.27
N GLY A 26 -23.32 -11.01 9.32
CA GLY A 26 -21.86 -10.82 9.18
C GLY A 26 -21.39 -10.47 7.77
N VAL A 27 -22.22 -10.68 6.74
CA VAL A 27 -21.85 -10.36 5.35
C VAL A 27 -21.71 -8.85 5.18
N GLY A 28 -20.54 -8.45 4.72
CA GLY A 28 -20.18 -7.02 4.59
C GLY A 28 -19.70 -6.36 5.88
N GLN A 29 -19.66 -7.07 6.99
CA GLN A 29 -19.11 -6.56 8.24
C GLN A 29 -17.65 -6.99 8.44
N ASN A 30 -16.99 -6.40 9.42
CA ASN A 30 -15.64 -6.77 9.87
C ASN A 30 -14.58 -6.65 8.75
N LEU A 31 -14.74 -5.69 7.84
CA LEU A 31 -13.79 -5.42 6.77
C LEU A 31 -12.43 -5.04 7.37
N GLN A 32 -11.39 -5.73 6.91
CA GLN A 32 -10.00 -5.44 7.24
C GLN A 32 -9.26 -5.06 5.96
N ASP A 33 -8.29 -4.19 6.10
CA ASP A 33 -7.43 -3.79 5.00
C ASP A 33 -6.01 -3.54 5.52
N HIS A 34 -5.04 -3.69 4.62
CA HIS A 34 -3.63 -3.44 4.89
C HIS A 34 -3.24 -2.12 4.23
N LEU A 35 -3.47 -1.02 4.96
CA LEU A 35 -3.06 0.31 4.52
C LEU A 35 -1.54 0.44 4.56
N GLU A 36 -0.96 1.06 3.53
CA GLU A 36 0.46 1.44 3.51
C GLU A 36 0.63 2.92 3.15
N VAL A 37 1.77 3.47 3.52
CA VAL A 37 2.26 4.75 3.01
C VAL A 37 3.69 4.57 2.52
N TYR A 38 4.13 5.46 1.64
CA TYR A 38 5.53 5.51 1.25
C TYR A 38 6.19 6.80 1.75
N VAL A 39 7.45 6.67 2.16
CA VAL A 39 8.33 7.81 2.40
C VAL A 39 9.37 7.83 1.28
N GLN A 40 9.57 8.98 0.65
CA GLN A 40 10.40 9.14 -0.54
C GLN A 40 11.60 10.01 -0.28
N TRP A 41 12.73 9.64 -0.86
CA TRP A 41 13.97 10.42 -0.84
C TRP A 41 14.53 10.60 -2.24
N ALA A 42 15.12 11.78 -2.47
CA ALA A 42 16.04 11.97 -3.59
C ALA A 42 17.26 11.09 -3.39
N CYS A 43 17.80 10.53 -4.46
CA CYS A 43 19.03 9.76 -4.41
C CYS A 43 20.22 10.63 -4.85
N LYS A 44 21.25 10.73 -4.00
CA LYS A 44 22.48 11.48 -4.32
C LYS A 44 23.24 10.90 -5.52
N LYS A 45 23.11 9.58 -5.76
CA LYS A 45 23.76 8.88 -6.87
C LYS A 45 22.76 8.51 -7.95
N PRO A 46 23.16 8.46 -9.24
CA PRO A 46 22.28 8.11 -10.34
C PRO A 46 22.12 6.59 -10.50
N VAL A 47 21.75 5.90 -9.41
CA VAL A 47 21.65 4.43 -9.36
C VAL A 47 20.22 3.90 -9.29
N SER A 48 19.23 4.77 -9.22
CA SER A 48 17.81 4.35 -9.16
C SER A 48 17.26 3.92 -10.52
N LEU A 49 16.07 3.34 -10.51
CA LEU A 49 15.36 2.93 -11.73
C LEU A 49 14.76 4.10 -12.54
N TYR A 50 14.96 5.35 -12.10
CA TYR A 50 14.42 6.55 -12.77
C TYR A 50 14.64 6.58 -14.29
N PRO A 51 15.83 6.19 -14.85
CA PRO A 51 16.02 6.17 -16.28
C PRO A 51 15.11 5.20 -17.04
N MET A 52 14.50 4.23 -16.34
CA MET A 52 13.60 3.25 -16.96
C MET A 52 12.20 3.83 -17.24
N LEU A 53 11.87 4.99 -16.67
CA LEU A 53 10.66 5.75 -17.01
C LEU A 53 10.71 6.38 -18.39
N ASN A 54 11.88 6.47 -19.02
CA ASN A 54 12.02 7.00 -20.37
C ASN A 54 11.40 6.02 -21.38
N PRO A 55 10.34 6.41 -22.12
CA PRO A 55 9.66 5.54 -23.08
C PRO A 55 10.58 5.03 -24.20
N LEU A 56 11.66 5.77 -24.53
CA LEU A 56 12.65 5.32 -25.51
C LEU A 56 13.43 4.05 -25.09
N ARG A 57 13.38 3.71 -23.80
CA ARG A 57 13.97 2.46 -23.29
C ARG A 57 13.03 1.27 -23.32
N ALA A 58 11.72 1.49 -23.52
CA ALA A 58 10.72 0.43 -23.51
C ALA A 58 11.01 -0.71 -24.52
N PRO A 59 11.44 -0.45 -25.77
CA PRO A 59 11.77 -1.52 -26.72
C PRO A 59 12.92 -2.42 -26.22
N LYS A 60 13.97 -1.83 -25.63
CA LYS A 60 15.08 -2.58 -25.07
C LYS A 60 14.63 -3.41 -23.85
N ILE A 61 13.84 -2.84 -22.95
CA ILE A 61 13.29 -3.54 -21.79
C ILE A 61 12.44 -4.73 -22.24
N GLY A 62 11.57 -4.52 -23.23
CA GLY A 62 10.75 -5.58 -23.83
C GLY A 62 11.57 -6.69 -24.48
N PHE A 63 12.60 -6.33 -25.22
CA PHE A 63 13.53 -7.29 -25.85
C PHE A 63 14.28 -8.13 -24.80
N ASP A 64 14.86 -7.48 -23.78
CA ASP A 64 15.61 -8.17 -22.72
C ASP A 64 14.69 -9.11 -21.92
N TRP A 65 13.44 -8.72 -21.67
CA TRP A 65 12.46 -9.57 -21.01
C TRP A 65 12.01 -10.75 -21.90
N LEU A 66 11.63 -10.47 -23.14
CA LEU A 66 11.04 -11.49 -24.01
C LEU A 66 12.06 -12.57 -24.42
N PHE A 67 13.26 -12.16 -24.82
CA PHE A 67 14.27 -13.06 -25.39
C PHE A 67 15.32 -13.53 -24.37
N ARG A 68 15.60 -12.75 -23.35
CA ARG A 68 16.66 -13.04 -22.36
C ARG A 68 16.15 -13.36 -20.99
N ARG A 69 14.87 -13.08 -20.69
CA ARG A 69 14.27 -13.19 -19.36
C ARG A 69 15.06 -12.45 -18.27
N LYS A 70 15.58 -11.29 -18.60
CA LYS A 70 16.46 -10.47 -17.75
C LYS A 70 16.06 -8.99 -17.77
N GLY A 71 16.72 -8.22 -16.91
CA GLY A 71 16.58 -6.78 -16.82
C GLY A 71 15.32 -6.34 -16.08
N THR A 72 15.04 -5.05 -16.16
CA THR A 72 13.97 -4.39 -15.39
C THR A 72 12.59 -4.98 -15.62
N GLY A 73 12.30 -5.44 -16.83
CA GLY A 73 11.01 -6.09 -17.15
C GLY A 73 10.82 -7.47 -16.52
N ALA A 74 11.84 -8.05 -15.90
CA ALA A 74 11.80 -9.36 -15.27
C ALA A 74 11.68 -9.28 -13.73
N SER A 75 11.63 -8.10 -13.14
CA SER A 75 11.49 -7.86 -11.71
C SER A 75 10.18 -7.13 -11.42
N ASN A 76 9.62 -7.32 -10.23
CA ASN A 76 8.52 -6.53 -9.70
C ASN A 76 8.98 -5.21 -9.07
N HIS A 77 10.28 -4.95 -9.07
CA HIS A 77 10.95 -3.76 -8.54
C HIS A 77 10.93 -3.57 -7.01
N PHE A 78 10.25 -4.41 -6.27
CA PHE A 78 10.35 -4.44 -4.80
C PHE A 78 11.54 -5.31 -4.40
N GLU A 79 12.73 -4.70 -4.44
CA GLU A 79 14.01 -5.42 -4.37
C GLU A 79 14.36 -5.91 -2.96
N ALA A 80 13.78 -5.28 -1.94
CA ALA A 80 13.97 -5.69 -0.55
C ALA A 80 12.70 -5.42 0.26
N GLY A 81 12.54 -6.20 1.32
CA GLY A 81 11.44 -6.03 2.26
C GLY A 81 11.77 -6.63 3.62
N GLY A 82 10.95 -6.35 4.59
CA GLY A 82 11.18 -6.87 5.93
C GLY A 82 10.00 -6.65 6.85
N PHE A 83 10.07 -7.34 7.97
CA PHE A 83 9.12 -7.21 9.07
C PHE A 83 9.88 -6.89 10.34
N ILE A 84 9.51 -5.81 11.01
CA ILE A 84 10.14 -5.41 12.27
C ILE A 84 9.09 -5.11 13.35
N ARG A 85 9.52 -5.07 14.59
CA ARG A 85 8.70 -4.55 15.69
C ARG A 85 8.86 -3.04 15.77
N SER A 86 7.73 -2.34 15.88
CA SER A 86 7.73 -0.86 15.99
C SER A 86 8.45 -0.40 17.26
N ASN A 87 8.40 -1.20 18.32
CA ASN A 87 9.07 -0.95 19.60
C ASN A 87 9.31 -2.27 20.36
N HIS A 88 9.95 -2.19 21.52
CA HIS A 88 10.32 -3.36 22.33
C HIS A 88 9.15 -4.02 23.07
N GLU A 89 8.03 -3.32 23.25
CA GLU A 89 6.84 -3.83 23.92
C GLU A 89 6.01 -4.76 23.01
N VAL A 90 6.21 -4.66 21.69
CA VAL A 90 5.49 -5.48 20.72
C VAL A 90 6.08 -6.88 20.64
N LYS A 91 5.26 -7.90 20.84
CA LYS A 91 5.69 -9.30 20.89
C LYS A 91 6.16 -9.84 19.54
N TYR A 92 5.48 -9.48 18.45
CA TYR A 92 5.76 -9.94 17.10
C TYR A 92 6.01 -8.76 16.17
N PRO A 93 6.73 -8.94 15.05
CA PRO A 93 6.82 -7.89 14.02
C PRO A 93 5.45 -7.41 13.59
N ASN A 94 5.21 -6.12 13.75
CA ASN A 94 3.94 -5.47 13.45
C ASN A 94 4.02 -4.45 12.33
N LEU A 95 5.22 -4.18 11.80
CA LEU A 95 5.45 -3.33 10.65
C LEU A 95 6.01 -4.14 9.50
N GLN A 96 5.46 -3.93 8.30
CA GLN A 96 5.95 -4.47 7.05
C GLN A 96 6.56 -3.36 6.21
N PHE A 97 7.69 -3.66 5.57
CA PHE A 97 8.42 -2.73 4.70
C PHE A 97 8.62 -3.31 3.31
N HIS A 98 8.55 -2.43 2.31
CA HIS A 98 8.90 -2.74 0.93
C HIS A 98 9.78 -1.62 0.38
N PHE A 99 11.00 -1.96 -0.03
CA PHE A 99 11.92 -1.01 -0.65
C PHE A 99 11.75 -1.01 -2.17
N LEU A 100 11.59 0.19 -2.73
CA LEU A 100 11.48 0.41 -4.16
C LEU A 100 12.59 1.37 -4.62
N PRO A 101 13.52 0.95 -5.49
CA PRO A 101 14.65 1.78 -5.92
C PRO A 101 14.25 2.82 -6.99
N ILE A 102 13.07 3.41 -6.82
CA ILE A 102 12.57 4.54 -7.60
C ILE A 102 11.59 5.32 -6.74
N ALA A 103 11.56 6.64 -6.88
CA ALA A 103 10.50 7.47 -6.31
C ALA A 103 9.43 7.71 -7.37
N ILE A 104 8.25 7.15 -7.15
CA ILE A 104 7.05 7.35 -7.98
C ILE A 104 5.82 7.56 -7.10
N ARG A 105 4.83 8.30 -7.61
CA ARG A 105 3.54 8.46 -6.94
C ARG A 105 2.59 7.33 -7.34
N TYR A 106 1.48 7.19 -6.63
CA TYR A 106 0.45 6.18 -6.95
C TYR A 106 -0.21 6.38 -8.33
N ASP A 107 -0.16 7.57 -8.90
CA ASP A 107 -0.58 7.86 -10.26
C ASP A 107 0.48 7.52 -11.33
N GLY A 108 1.63 6.98 -10.90
CA GLY A 108 2.75 6.63 -11.77
C GLY A 108 3.66 7.79 -12.13
N SER A 109 3.37 9.02 -11.69
CA SER A 109 4.23 10.17 -11.97
C SER A 109 5.49 10.14 -11.08
N ALA A 110 6.63 10.57 -11.64
CA ALA A 110 7.86 10.76 -10.86
C ALA A 110 7.93 12.18 -10.29
N PRO A 111 8.56 12.35 -9.11
CA PRO A 111 8.93 13.67 -8.62
C PRO A 111 9.94 14.35 -9.56
N ASN A 112 10.01 15.68 -9.51
CA ASN A 112 10.91 16.47 -10.34
C ASN A 112 12.41 16.31 -9.97
N GLU A 113 12.70 15.69 -8.83
CA GLU A 113 14.06 15.49 -8.31
C GLU A 113 14.88 14.46 -9.10
N GLY A 114 14.27 13.73 -10.04
CA GLY A 114 14.95 12.75 -10.86
C GLY A 114 15.21 11.44 -10.12
N HIS A 115 16.48 11.11 -9.85
CA HIS A 115 16.80 9.89 -9.13
C HIS A 115 16.30 9.92 -7.69
N GLY A 116 15.59 8.86 -7.29
CA GLY A 116 15.04 8.70 -5.95
C GLY A 116 14.75 7.25 -5.62
N PHE A 117 14.37 7.01 -4.40
CA PHE A 117 13.89 5.72 -3.91
C PHE A 117 12.80 5.94 -2.86
N GLN A 118 12.07 4.90 -2.55
CA GLN A 118 11.02 4.95 -1.54
C GLN A 118 10.98 3.69 -0.71
N LEU A 119 10.57 3.86 0.54
CA LEU A 119 10.28 2.78 1.45
C LEU A 119 8.79 2.84 1.81
N HIS A 120 8.06 1.81 1.42
CA HIS A 120 6.69 1.60 1.81
C HIS A 120 6.66 1.00 3.20
N VAL A 121 5.74 1.42 4.01
CA VAL A 121 5.53 0.88 5.35
C VAL A 121 4.05 0.83 5.70
N GLY A 122 3.65 -0.21 6.41
CA GLY A 122 2.32 -0.34 6.97
C GLY A 122 2.29 -1.28 8.17
N PRO A 123 1.39 -1.02 9.14
CA PRO A 123 1.08 -1.98 10.17
C PRO A 123 0.51 -3.27 9.56
N VAL A 124 1.04 -4.42 9.95
CA VAL A 124 0.62 -5.73 9.42
C VAL A 124 -0.83 -6.06 9.77
N SER A 125 -1.29 -5.61 10.93
CA SER A 125 -2.64 -5.90 11.43
C SER A 125 -3.15 -4.75 12.28
N SER A 126 -4.14 -4.04 11.77
CA SER A 126 -4.89 -3.05 12.54
C SER A 126 -6.07 -3.72 13.28
N ASP A 127 -6.39 -3.22 14.47
CA ASP A 127 -7.60 -3.62 15.22
C ASP A 127 -8.87 -2.96 14.65
N VAL A 128 -8.70 -2.01 13.75
CA VAL A 128 -9.81 -1.30 13.10
C VAL A 128 -10.61 -2.24 12.21
N ARG A 129 -11.92 -2.09 12.26
CA ARG A 129 -12.85 -2.85 11.42
C ARG A 129 -13.77 -1.91 10.68
N GLY A 130 -13.94 -2.22 9.42
CA GLY A 130 -14.80 -1.52 8.51
C GLY A 130 -16.01 -2.33 8.10
N LYS A 131 -16.68 -1.83 7.07
CA LYS A 131 -17.83 -2.50 6.45
C LYS A 131 -17.94 -2.19 4.96
N ILE A 132 -18.57 -3.10 4.23
CA ILE A 132 -18.93 -2.98 2.84
C ILE A 132 -20.42 -3.24 2.68
N ASN A 133 -21.16 -2.29 2.12
CA ASN A 133 -22.60 -2.40 1.91
C ASN A 133 -22.93 -2.01 0.47
N ILE A 134 -23.76 -2.80 -0.20
CA ILE A 134 -24.38 -2.38 -1.47
C ILE A 134 -25.32 -1.20 -1.21
N LYS A 135 -25.50 -0.35 -2.21
CA LYS A 135 -26.37 0.82 -2.13
C LYS A 135 -27.72 0.61 -2.84
N SER A 136 -27.76 -0.33 -3.76
CA SER A 136 -28.95 -0.73 -4.51
C SER A 136 -28.84 -2.19 -4.97
N ALA A 137 -29.85 -2.68 -5.64
CA ALA A 137 -29.87 -3.98 -6.30
C ALA A 137 -29.14 -4.01 -7.65
N LYS A 138 -28.57 -2.86 -8.10
CA LYS A 138 -27.85 -2.76 -9.38
C LYS A 138 -26.40 -3.23 -9.22
N PRO A 139 -25.95 -4.26 -9.94
CA PRO A 139 -24.61 -4.80 -9.80
C PRO A 139 -23.50 -3.85 -10.28
N GLU A 140 -23.84 -2.87 -11.16
CA GLU A 140 -22.91 -1.87 -11.68
C GLU A 140 -22.64 -0.74 -10.68
N GLU A 141 -23.49 -0.59 -9.66
CA GLU A 141 -23.32 0.44 -8.66
C GLU A 141 -22.27 0.02 -7.62
N TYR A 142 -21.20 0.81 -7.51
CA TYR A 142 -20.14 0.57 -6.52
C TYR A 142 -20.71 0.61 -5.09
N PRO A 143 -20.35 -0.40 -4.26
CA PRO A 143 -20.76 -0.45 -2.87
C PRO A 143 -20.20 0.72 -2.05
N SER A 144 -20.79 0.98 -0.91
CA SER A 144 -20.21 1.84 0.12
C SER A 144 -19.13 1.07 0.84
N LEU A 145 -17.90 1.60 0.84
CA LEU A 145 -16.76 1.09 1.57
C LEU A 145 -16.45 2.03 2.74
N LYS A 146 -16.37 1.48 3.93
CA LYS A 146 -15.98 2.22 5.13
C LYS A 146 -14.91 1.45 5.87
N PHE A 147 -13.65 1.85 5.71
CA PHE A 147 -12.50 1.17 6.33
C PHE A 147 -12.27 1.55 7.78
N ASN A 148 -12.65 2.75 8.18
CA ASN A 148 -12.42 3.33 9.51
C ASN A 148 -10.93 3.49 9.87
N TYR A 149 -10.04 3.69 8.89
CA TYR A 149 -8.61 3.92 9.14
C TYR A 149 -8.38 4.97 10.21
N LEU A 150 -7.34 4.76 11.03
CA LEU A 150 -6.87 5.69 12.07
C LEU A 150 -7.92 6.03 13.13
N SER A 151 -8.97 5.21 13.25
CA SER A 151 -10.07 5.50 14.19
C SER A 151 -9.72 5.25 15.65
N THR A 152 -8.72 4.42 15.95
CA THR A 152 -8.26 4.16 17.32
C THR A 152 -6.97 4.95 17.63
N GLU A 153 -6.74 5.22 18.93
CA GLU A 153 -5.49 5.85 19.37
C GLU A 153 -4.27 4.93 19.13
N LYS A 154 -4.45 3.62 19.38
CA LYS A 154 -3.43 2.60 19.10
C LYS A 154 -3.00 2.64 17.64
N ASP A 155 -3.96 2.65 16.71
CA ASP A 155 -3.70 2.68 15.27
C ASP A 155 -2.91 3.94 14.88
N ARG A 156 -3.32 5.12 15.38
CA ARG A 156 -2.59 6.38 15.12
C ARG A 156 -1.17 6.38 15.67
N LYS A 157 -0.97 5.83 16.88
CA LYS A 157 0.35 5.70 17.51
C LYS A 157 1.26 4.80 16.67
N GLU A 158 0.75 3.64 16.27
CA GLU A 158 1.49 2.65 15.47
C GLU A 158 1.91 3.23 14.10
N TRP A 159 1.05 4.03 13.46
CA TRP A 159 1.39 4.75 12.24
C TRP A 159 2.49 5.79 12.43
N CYS A 160 2.47 6.54 13.54
CA CYS A 160 3.57 7.45 13.86
C CYS A 160 4.89 6.72 14.08
N GLU A 161 4.85 5.56 14.74
CA GLU A 161 6.01 4.70 14.93
C GLU A 161 6.52 4.15 13.59
N ALA A 162 5.62 3.71 12.72
CA ALA A 162 5.95 3.21 11.38
C ALA A 162 6.77 4.22 10.57
N ILE A 163 6.32 5.48 10.50
CA ILE A 163 7.02 6.53 9.77
C ILE A 163 8.38 6.85 10.43
N ARG A 164 8.47 6.89 11.75
CA ARG A 164 9.74 7.08 12.45
C ARG A 164 10.72 5.95 12.19
N CYS A 165 10.27 4.71 12.26
CA CYS A 165 11.08 3.53 11.92
C CYS A 165 11.59 3.59 10.49
N THR A 166 10.75 4.02 9.54
CA THR A 166 11.13 4.20 8.14
C THR A 166 12.29 5.19 8.01
N ARG A 167 12.20 6.36 8.66
CA ARG A 167 13.26 7.37 8.66
C ARG A 167 14.54 6.82 9.31
N ASN A 168 14.43 6.17 10.46
CA ASN A 168 15.58 5.58 11.15
C ASN A 168 16.33 4.56 10.28
N ILE A 169 15.63 3.75 9.48
CA ILE A 169 16.25 2.79 8.56
C ILE A 169 17.05 3.52 7.48
N ILE A 170 16.50 4.57 6.91
CA ILE A 170 17.14 5.31 5.81
C ILE A 170 18.24 6.24 6.32
N GLU A 171 18.17 6.74 7.54
CA GLU A 171 19.17 7.59 8.17
C GLU A 171 20.39 6.82 8.69
N THR A 172 20.47 5.49 8.46
CA THR A 172 21.64 4.67 8.82
C THR A 172 22.87 5.03 7.98
N GLU A 173 24.06 4.73 8.51
CA GLU A 173 25.33 4.93 7.80
C GLU A 173 25.36 4.23 6.44
N ALA A 174 24.79 3.02 6.34
CA ALA A 174 24.70 2.26 5.09
C ALA A 174 23.96 2.99 3.96
N MET A 175 23.00 3.86 4.29
CA MET A 175 22.25 4.65 3.31
C MET A 175 22.80 6.05 3.09
N SER A 176 23.79 6.47 3.86
CA SER A 176 24.29 7.87 3.88
C SER A 176 24.80 8.36 2.54
N GLU A 177 25.43 7.49 1.74
CA GLU A 177 25.94 7.84 0.41
C GLU A 177 24.84 7.96 -0.67
N PHE A 178 23.64 7.39 -0.42
CA PHE A 178 22.50 7.40 -1.34
C PHE A 178 21.42 8.39 -0.91
N MET A 179 21.21 8.56 0.39
CA MET A 179 20.14 9.37 0.94
C MET A 179 20.36 10.87 0.69
N GLY A 180 19.48 11.44 -0.12
CA GLY A 180 19.34 12.88 -0.32
C GLY A 180 18.24 13.48 0.56
N LYS A 181 17.59 14.53 0.04
CA LYS A 181 16.46 15.19 0.69
C LYS A 181 15.24 14.26 0.72
N GLU A 182 14.52 14.22 1.84
CA GLU A 182 13.17 13.61 1.89
C GLU A 182 12.22 14.43 1.00
N ILE A 183 11.53 13.75 0.08
CA ILE A 183 10.62 14.36 -0.91
C ILE A 183 9.19 14.33 -0.37
N ALA A 184 8.78 13.19 0.19
CA ALA A 184 7.45 12.97 0.73
C ALA A 184 7.51 12.05 1.95
N PRO A 185 6.68 12.28 2.98
CA PRO A 185 5.76 13.41 3.15
C PRO A 185 6.46 14.75 3.35
N GLY A 186 7.75 14.75 3.64
CA GLY A 186 8.53 15.93 3.98
C GLY A 186 8.55 16.20 5.50
N LYS A 187 9.43 17.12 5.90
CA LYS A 187 9.55 17.57 7.30
C LYS A 187 8.57 18.67 7.60
#